data_3eb963ba2a3b74f8d353cead70cffcee
#
_entry.id   3eb963ba2a3b74f8d353cead70cffcee
#
_cell.length_a   1.000
_cell.length_b   1.000
_cell.length_c   1.000
_cell.angle_alpha   90.00
_cell.angle_beta   90.00
_cell.angle_gamma   90.00
#
_symmetry.space_group_name_H-M   'P 1'
#
loop_
_entity.id
_entity.type
_entity.pdbx_description
1 polymer ?
#
loop_
_entity_poly.entity_id
_entity_poly.type
_entity_poly.pdbx_seq_one_letter_code
_entity_poly.pdbx_strand_id
1 'polypeptide(L)'
;VLGITAIALIVGRRGMCHLFCPISVLMIVGRKIRNAIGLPALQLTANPENCISCGRCTKECPQSLDVFSMVEQNQMERAECILCGACIDVCPRDVIRFSFGRMVKNKDWKQ
;
A
#
# COMPACT_ATOMS: atom_id res chain seq x y z
N VAL A 1 -16.77 -17.33 22.22
CA VAL A 1 -15.44 -16.79 22.59
C VAL A 1 -14.34 -17.67 21.99
N LEU A 2 -14.38 -18.99 22.19
CA LEU A 2 -13.35 -19.90 21.70
C LEU A 2 -13.22 -19.90 20.15
N GLY A 3 -14.33 -19.84 19.42
CA GLY A 3 -14.33 -19.78 17.95
C GLY A 3 -13.70 -18.49 17.41
N ILE A 4 -13.96 -17.37 18.05
CA ILE A 4 -13.39 -16.07 17.69
C ILE A 4 -11.88 -16.04 17.91
N THR A 5 -11.45 -16.64 19.05
CA THR A 5 -10.02 -16.74 19.38
C THR A 5 -9.28 -17.66 18.39
N ALA A 6 -9.89 -18.77 17.99
CA ALA A 6 -9.31 -19.68 17.01
C ALA A 6 -9.17 -19.03 15.63
N ILE A 7 -10.19 -18.27 15.17
CA ILE A 7 -10.14 -17.53 13.91
C ILE A 7 -9.07 -16.44 13.96
N ALA A 8 -8.94 -15.72 15.07
CA ALA A 8 -7.91 -14.71 15.26
C ALA A 8 -6.48 -15.28 15.22
N LEU A 9 -6.28 -16.50 15.72
CA LEU A 9 -4.99 -17.20 15.66
C LEU A 9 -4.64 -17.70 14.26
N ILE A 10 -5.64 -18.17 13.50
CA ILE A 10 -5.44 -18.74 12.16
C ILE A 10 -5.26 -17.63 11.10
N VAL A 11 -6.07 -16.58 11.16
CA VAL A 11 -6.09 -15.49 10.16
C VAL A 11 -5.15 -14.35 10.54
N GLY A 12 -4.60 -14.37 11.75
CA GLY A 12 -3.72 -13.35 12.29
C GLY A 12 -4.49 -12.13 12.83
N ARG A 13 -3.77 -11.30 13.59
CA ARG A 13 -4.34 -10.12 14.28
C ARG A 13 -5.09 -9.13 13.35
N ARG A 14 -4.77 -9.12 12.07
CA ARG A 14 -5.36 -8.20 11.09
C ARG A 14 -6.59 -8.74 10.38
N GLY A 15 -6.77 -10.05 10.33
CA GLY A 15 -7.93 -10.69 9.69
C GLY A 15 -9.26 -10.29 10.34
N MET A 16 -9.27 -10.13 11.67
CA MET A 16 -10.45 -9.68 12.40
C MET A 16 -10.89 -8.26 12.01
N CYS A 17 -9.94 -7.34 11.81
CA CYS A 17 -10.26 -5.96 11.41
C CYS A 17 -10.84 -5.90 10.00
N HIS A 18 -10.34 -6.74 9.08
CA HIS A 18 -10.85 -6.76 7.72
C HIS A 18 -12.20 -7.45 7.58
N LEU A 19 -12.44 -8.49 8.37
CA LEU A 19 -13.64 -9.33 8.22
C LEU A 19 -14.84 -8.80 9.02
N PHE A 20 -14.59 -8.26 10.22
CA PHE A 20 -15.64 -7.84 11.16
C PHE A 20 -15.86 -6.32 11.25
N CYS A 21 -14.96 -5.52 10.72
CA CYS A 21 -15.12 -4.08 10.79
C CYS A 21 -15.92 -3.55 9.59
N PRO A 22 -17.18 -3.14 9.75
CA PRO A 22 -17.98 -2.61 8.63
C PRO A 22 -17.39 -1.33 8.04
N ILE A 23 -16.61 -0.60 8.84
CA ILE A 23 -15.93 0.62 8.43
C ILE A 23 -14.83 0.32 7.40
N SER A 24 -14.09 -0.78 7.54
CA SER A 24 -13.05 -1.15 6.59
C SER A 24 -13.62 -1.49 5.23
N VAL A 25 -14.74 -2.20 5.19
CA VAL A 25 -15.46 -2.50 3.94
C VAL A 25 -15.92 -1.22 3.26
N LEU A 26 -16.49 -0.29 4.02
CA LEU A 26 -16.94 1.01 3.51
C LEU A 26 -15.79 1.82 2.92
N MET A 27 -14.62 1.83 3.59
CA MET A 27 -13.42 2.50 3.11
C MET A 27 -12.87 1.88 1.82
N ILE A 28 -12.88 0.56 1.70
CA ILE A 28 -12.45 -0.15 0.49
C ILE A 28 -13.39 0.18 -0.68
N VAL A 29 -14.70 0.16 -0.45
CA VAL A 29 -15.71 0.52 -1.45
C VAL A 29 -15.56 1.98 -1.86
N GLY A 30 -15.44 2.90 -0.90
CA GLY A 30 -15.20 4.32 -1.16
C GLY A 30 -13.94 4.57 -2.00
N ARG A 31 -12.86 3.83 -1.71
CA ARG A 31 -11.64 3.89 -2.50
C ARG A 31 -11.85 3.39 -3.94
N LYS A 32 -12.57 2.30 -4.12
CA LYS A 32 -12.91 1.80 -5.47
C LYS A 32 -13.75 2.80 -6.27
N ILE A 33 -14.75 3.41 -5.63
CA ILE A 33 -15.60 4.45 -6.25
C ILE A 33 -14.75 5.65 -6.64
N ARG A 34 -13.90 6.15 -5.72
CA ARG A 34 -12.98 7.25 -5.99
C ARG A 34 -12.10 6.98 -7.20
N ASN A 35 -11.54 5.77 -7.27
CA ASN A 35 -10.67 5.36 -8.37
C ASN A 35 -11.43 5.23 -9.69
N ALA A 36 -12.68 4.79 -9.66
CA ALA A 36 -13.55 4.72 -10.84
C ALA A 36 -13.92 6.11 -11.38
N ILE A 37 -14.15 7.07 -10.47
CA ILE A 37 -14.45 8.47 -10.84
C ILE A 37 -13.18 9.21 -11.28
N GLY A 38 -11.98 8.70 -10.92
CA GLY A 38 -10.70 9.31 -11.26
C GLY A 38 -10.38 10.58 -10.48
N LEU A 39 -10.85 10.66 -9.23
CA LEU A 39 -10.53 11.80 -8.36
C LEU A 39 -9.04 11.80 -7.99
N PRO A 40 -8.39 12.98 -8.02
CA PRO A 40 -7.00 13.09 -7.60
C PRO A 40 -6.87 12.78 -6.11
N ALA A 41 -5.85 12.02 -5.76
CA ALA A 41 -5.54 11.68 -4.38
C ALA A 41 -4.04 11.56 -4.17
N LEU A 42 -3.63 11.62 -2.90
CA LEU A 42 -2.27 11.31 -2.52
C LEU A 42 -2.02 9.81 -2.72
N GLN A 43 -0.95 9.50 -3.40
CA GLN A 43 -0.51 8.14 -3.70
C GLN A 43 1.02 8.05 -3.65
N LEU A 44 1.53 6.86 -3.50
CA LEU A 44 2.94 6.58 -3.68
C LEU A 44 3.22 6.20 -5.14
N THR A 45 4.30 6.71 -5.67
CA THR A 45 4.84 6.29 -6.95
C THR A 45 6.24 5.74 -6.75
N ALA A 46 6.61 4.73 -7.52
CA ALA A 46 7.92 4.12 -7.46
C ALA A 46 8.55 4.04 -8.84
N ASN A 47 9.86 4.15 -8.87
CA ASN A 47 10.66 3.96 -10.08
C ASN A 47 11.51 2.69 -9.93
N PRO A 48 11.11 1.57 -10.53
CA PRO A 48 11.84 0.31 -10.39
C PRO A 48 13.24 0.35 -11.01
N GLU A 49 13.48 1.22 -12.00
CA GLU A 49 14.77 1.32 -12.69
C GLU A 49 15.92 1.74 -11.76
N ASN A 50 15.63 2.56 -10.75
CA ASN A 50 16.62 3.03 -9.78
C ASN A 50 16.71 2.14 -8.53
N CYS A 51 15.92 1.08 -8.45
CA CYS A 51 15.87 0.21 -7.30
C CYS A 51 17.10 -0.72 -7.25
N ILE A 52 17.81 -0.71 -6.12
CA ILE A 52 18.99 -1.57 -5.88
C ILE A 52 18.64 -2.87 -5.15
N SER A 53 17.37 -3.19 -5.03
CA SER A 53 16.87 -4.43 -4.39
C SER A 53 17.36 -4.67 -2.95
N CYS A 54 17.57 -3.59 -2.17
CA CYS A 54 18.10 -3.70 -0.81
C CYS A 54 17.08 -4.20 0.23
N GLY A 55 15.77 -4.20 -0.08
CA GLY A 55 14.69 -4.70 0.76
C GLY A 55 14.42 -3.92 2.06
N ARG A 56 15.08 -2.79 2.30
CA ARG A 56 14.90 -1.97 3.51
C ARG A 56 13.48 -1.44 3.64
N CYS A 57 12.87 -1.01 2.53
CA CYS A 57 11.52 -0.49 2.51
C CYS A 57 10.46 -1.49 3.03
N THR A 58 10.66 -2.79 2.76
CA THR A 58 9.79 -3.85 3.28
C THR A 58 9.97 -4.05 4.77
N LYS A 59 11.21 -3.99 5.28
CA LYS A 59 11.51 -4.16 6.71
C LYS A 59 10.96 -3.03 7.57
N GLU A 60 11.06 -1.80 7.11
CA GLU A 60 10.61 -0.61 7.83
C GLU A 60 9.10 -0.36 7.69
N CYS A 61 8.41 -1.13 6.87
CA CYS A 61 6.96 -0.96 6.71
C CYS A 61 6.21 -1.40 7.97
N PRO A 62 5.53 -0.48 8.70
CA PRO A 62 4.78 -0.81 9.91
C PRO A 62 3.59 -1.71 9.63
N GLN A 63 3.12 -1.76 8.39
CA GLN A 63 2.05 -2.64 7.94
C GLN A 63 2.55 -4.01 7.46
N SER A 64 3.85 -4.26 7.50
CA SER A 64 4.48 -5.51 7.03
C SER A 64 4.07 -5.85 5.59
N LEU A 65 3.91 -4.82 4.76
CA LEU A 65 3.65 -4.99 3.33
C LEU A 65 4.96 -5.31 2.61
N ASP A 66 4.88 -6.15 1.60
CA ASP A 66 5.99 -6.41 0.71
C ASP A 66 6.16 -5.25 -0.28
N VAL A 67 6.77 -4.16 0.21
CA VAL A 67 6.98 -2.93 -0.56
C VAL A 67 7.92 -3.19 -1.74
N PHE A 68 8.87 -4.10 -1.59
CA PHE A 68 9.79 -4.45 -2.66
C PHE A 68 9.07 -4.99 -3.90
N SER A 69 8.19 -5.98 -3.73
CA SER A 69 7.36 -6.50 -4.82
C SER A 69 6.41 -5.44 -5.41
N MET A 70 5.92 -4.52 -4.57
CA MET A 70 5.09 -3.41 -5.05
C MET A 70 5.88 -2.45 -5.95
N VAL A 71 7.15 -2.20 -5.64
CA VAL A 71 8.06 -1.39 -6.47
C VAL A 71 8.36 -2.09 -7.79
N GLU A 72 8.69 -3.38 -7.76
CA GLU A 72 8.98 -4.15 -8.98
C GLU A 72 7.80 -4.19 -9.95
N GLN A 73 6.59 -4.40 -9.41
CA GLN A 73 5.36 -4.41 -10.21
C GLN A 73 4.88 -3.01 -10.58
N ASN A 74 5.56 -1.99 -10.08
CA ASN A 74 5.16 -0.59 -10.21
C ASN A 74 3.70 -0.36 -9.78
N GLN A 75 3.25 -1.08 -8.75
CA GLN A 75 1.91 -1.00 -8.19
C GLN A 75 1.98 -0.65 -6.71
N MET A 76 2.23 0.63 -6.42
CA MET A 76 2.35 1.13 -5.05
C MET A 76 1.00 1.28 -4.33
N GLU A 77 -0.12 1.03 -5.01
CA GLU A 77 -1.43 1.16 -4.43
C GLU A 77 -1.91 -0.13 -3.79
N ARG A 78 -1.93 -0.15 -2.46
CA ARG A 78 -2.54 -1.21 -1.65
C ARG A 78 -3.55 -0.63 -0.67
N ALA A 79 -4.62 -1.37 -0.43
CA ALA A 79 -5.66 -0.97 0.52
C ALA A 79 -5.13 -0.88 1.95
N GLU A 80 -4.14 -1.68 2.28
CA GLU A 80 -3.51 -1.72 3.60
C GLU A 80 -2.45 -0.64 3.82
N CYS A 81 -2.04 0.08 2.77
CA CYS A 81 -1.03 1.13 2.87
C CYS A 81 -1.63 2.41 3.49
N ILE A 82 -1.07 2.83 4.62
CA ILE A 82 -1.48 4.02 5.36
C ILE A 82 -0.75 5.29 4.91
N LEU A 83 0.06 5.22 3.86
CA LEU A 83 0.84 6.35 3.32
C LEU A 83 1.73 7.04 4.37
N CYS A 84 2.31 6.28 5.30
CA CYS A 84 3.12 6.83 6.40
C CYS A 84 4.48 7.41 5.96
N GLY A 85 4.99 7.06 4.78
CA GLY A 85 6.25 7.55 4.23
C GLY A 85 7.51 6.85 4.72
N ALA A 86 7.46 5.92 5.67
CA ALA A 86 8.63 5.22 6.21
C ALA A 86 9.49 4.54 5.12
N CYS A 87 8.86 4.01 4.08
CA CYS A 87 9.55 3.41 2.95
C CYS A 87 10.30 4.43 2.08
N ILE A 88 9.89 5.69 2.10
CA ILE A 88 10.56 6.80 1.41
C ILE A 88 11.83 7.17 2.17
N ASP A 89 11.69 7.39 3.49
CA ASP A 89 12.79 7.87 4.34
C ASP A 89 13.97 6.88 4.38
N VAL A 90 13.67 5.58 4.28
CA VAL A 90 14.70 4.53 4.37
C VAL A 90 15.34 4.22 3.02
N CYS A 91 14.79 4.75 1.93
CA CYS A 91 15.28 4.48 0.57
C CYS A 91 16.47 5.37 0.21
N PRO A 92 17.70 4.84 0.05
CA PRO A 92 18.90 5.65 -0.24
C PRO A 92 18.91 6.21 -1.67
N ARG A 93 18.00 5.78 -2.53
CA ARG A 93 17.92 6.17 -3.94
C ARG A 93 16.68 6.98 -4.30
N ASP A 94 15.85 7.36 -3.32
CA ASP A 94 14.60 8.09 -3.56
C ASP A 94 13.70 7.45 -4.62
N VAL A 95 13.69 6.12 -4.65
CA VAL A 95 12.91 5.33 -5.60
C VAL A 95 11.41 5.56 -5.42
N ILE A 96 10.99 5.78 -4.17
CA ILE A 96 9.59 5.92 -3.78
C ILE A 96 9.33 7.38 -3.44
N ARG A 97 8.27 7.96 -4.00
CA ARG A 97 7.89 9.36 -3.73
C ARG A 97 6.38 9.50 -3.57
N PHE A 98 5.98 10.52 -2.84
CA PHE A 98 4.58 10.94 -2.82
C PHE A 98 4.22 11.63 -4.13
N SER A 99 3.10 11.25 -4.70
CA SER A 99 2.51 11.91 -5.87
C SER A 99 1.06 12.26 -5.58
N PHE A 100 0.64 13.43 -5.98
CA PHE A 100 -0.73 13.87 -5.86
C PHE A 100 -1.32 14.01 -7.25
N GLY A 101 -2.28 13.18 -7.58
CA GLY A 101 -2.87 13.20 -8.90
C GLY A 101 -3.90 12.11 -9.13
N ARG A 102 -4.40 12.08 -10.35
CA ARG A 102 -5.27 11.00 -10.82
C ARG A 102 -4.44 9.72 -10.89
N MET A 103 -5.04 8.59 -10.53
CA MET A 103 -4.38 7.29 -10.66
C MET A 103 -3.92 7.08 -12.09
N VAL A 104 -2.64 7.25 -12.31
CA VAL A 104 -2.00 6.85 -13.55
C VAL A 104 -1.62 5.37 -13.39
N LYS A 105 -2.31 4.50 -14.10
CA LYS A 105 -1.80 3.17 -14.39
C LYS A 105 -0.50 3.34 -15.19
N ASN A 106 0.59 3.51 -14.46
CA ASN A 106 1.97 3.22 -14.83
C ASN A 106 2.36 3.26 -16.32
N LYS A 107 2.13 4.36 -17.01
CA LYS A 107 2.76 4.50 -18.32
C LYS A 107 3.48 5.84 -18.58
N ASP A 108 3.23 6.86 -17.77
CA ASP A 108 3.69 8.21 -18.12
C ASP A 108 4.36 8.97 -16.97
N TRP A 109 5.43 8.43 -16.37
CA TRP A 109 6.25 9.24 -15.48
C TRP A 109 7.60 9.65 -16.09
N LYS A 110 7.70 9.67 -17.42
CA LYS A 110 8.78 10.35 -18.10
C LYS A 110 8.62 11.86 -17.95
N GLN A 111 9.01 12.37 -16.80
CA GLN A 111 9.50 13.75 -16.63
C GLN A 111 10.55 13.79 -15.56
#